data_112de4b0b4cbecf454bf74f79de20b20
#
_entry.id   112de4b0b4cbecf454bf74f79de20b20
#
_cell.length_a   1.000
_cell.length_b   1.000
_cell.length_c   1.000
_cell.angle_alpha   90.00
_cell.angle_beta   90.00
_cell.angle_gamma   90.00
#
_symmetry.space_group_name_H-M   'P 1'
#
loop_
_entity.id
_entity.type
_entity.pdbx_description
1 polymer ?
#
loop_
_entity_poly.entity_id
_entity_poly.type
_entity_poly.pdbx_seq_one_letter_code
_entity_poly.pdbx_strand_id
1 'polypeptide(L)'
;RISYNHRGIEGISETLQFDQVPFLVSRVCGICSASHPLAYVQAVEDIVGVQPPERALYVRTIINELERIHSHLLWVGLAGHFIGYDTVFMWAWKYREPVLDLLEEITGNRNNYGNVRVGGCREDIPDEIIPKMLKDIDFLEKKVEMLTKAVLDDPVLHARLKGVGILSKEDAVAYAVTGPTARGSGIDIDVRHDDPYAAYSDLDWNVISQPEGDVFAKAVVRLLEILEAVKMIKEALNKLPKGPVAVEVKEIPPG
;
A
#
# COMPACT_ATOMS: atom_id res chain seq x y z
N ARG A 1 -23.64 6.90 14.35
CA ARG A 1 -22.98 6.33 15.56
C ARG A 1 -21.72 5.62 15.15
N ILE A 2 -20.64 5.79 15.90
CA ILE A 2 -19.38 5.06 15.74
C ILE A 2 -19.56 3.64 16.30
N SER A 3 -18.79 2.68 15.77
CA SER A 3 -18.72 1.27 16.19
C SER A 3 -19.87 0.34 15.76
N TYR A 4 -20.82 0.77 14.95
CA TYR A 4 -21.84 -0.16 14.41
C TYR A 4 -21.24 -1.20 13.44
N ASN A 5 -20.08 -0.90 12.84
CA ASN A 5 -19.37 -1.82 11.93
C ASN A 5 -18.31 -2.66 12.62
N HIS A 6 -18.24 -2.64 13.95
CA HIS A 6 -17.34 -3.50 14.70
C HIS A 6 -17.72 -4.97 14.51
N ARG A 7 -16.77 -5.79 14.05
CA ARG A 7 -17.00 -7.18 13.67
C ARG A 7 -16.41 -8.19 14.63
N GLY A 8 -15.78 -7.74 15.71
CA GLY A 8 -15.15 -8.61 16.73
C GLY A 8 -13.96 -9.40 16.21
N ILE A 9 -13.21 -8.86 15.25
CA ILE A 9 -12.09 -9.57 14.58
C ILE A 9 -11.02 -9.97 15.58
N GLU A 10 -10.70 -9.11 16.55
CA GLU A 10 -9.73 -9.38 17.61
C GLU A 10 -10.14 -10.62 18.43
N GLY A 11 -11.37 -10.64 18.94
CA GLY A 11 -11.89 -11.78 19.71
C GLY A 11 -12.03 -13.07 18.88
N ILE A 12 -12.31 -12.96 17.58
CA ILE A 12 -12.32 -14.13 16.70
C ILE A 12 -10.88 -14.64 16.50
N SER A 13 -9.90 -13.75 16.37
CA SER A 13 -8.49 -14.11 16.19
C SER A 13 -7.96 -14.98 17.34
N GLU A 14 -8.41 -14.73 18.59
CA GLU A 14 -8.03 -15.52 19.76
C GLU A 14 -8.51 -16.98 19.69
N THR A 15 -9.49 -17.29 18.85
CA THR A 15 -10.05 -18.64 18.67
C THR A 15 -9.44 -19.41 17.50
N LEU A 16 -8.59 -18.75 16.70
CA LEU A 16 -7.98 -19.31 15.50
C LEU A 16 -6.53 -19.75 15.73
N GLN A 17 -6.05 -20.63 14.88
CA GLN A 17 -4.63 -20.94 14.82
C GLN A 17 -3.85 -19.81 14.14
N PHE A 18 -2.57 -19.67 14.48
CA PHE A 18 -1.73 -18.56 14.01
C PHE A 18 -1.66 -18.42 12.48
N ASP A 19 -1.79 -19.52 11.74
CA ASP A 19 -1.77 -19.56 10.28
C ASP A 19 -3.11 -19.20 9.64
N GLN A 20 -4.20 -19.22 10.41
CA GLN A 20 -5.54 -18.82 9.98
C GLN A 20 -5.79 -17.32 10.16
N VAL A 21 -5.16 -16.71 11.17
CA VAL A 21 -5.36 -15.29 11.50
C VAL A 21 -5.03 -14.36 10.33
N PRO A 22 -3.97 -14.56 9.51
CA PRO A 22 -3.70 -13.70 8.35
C PRO A 22 -4.88 -13.59 7.38
N PHE A 23 -5.65 -14.66 7.18
CA PHE A 23 -6.85 -14.62 6.33
C PHE A 23 -7.97 -13.82 6.97
N LEU A 24 -8.16 -13.93 8.27
CA LEU A 24 -9.17 -13.16 9.00
C LEU A 24 -8.84 -11.66 8.97
N VAL A 25 -7.61 -11.28 9.34
CA VAL A 25 -7.22 -9.86 9.42
C VAL A 25 -7.14 -9.20 8.05
N SER A 26 -6.93 -9.94 6.96
CA SER A 26 -7.03 -9.40 5.59
C SER A 26 -8.45 -8.87 5.29
N ARG A 27 -9.49 -9.31 6.01
CA ARG A 27 -10.88 -8.84 5.87
C ARG A 27 -11.22 -7.65 6.78
N VAL A 28 -10.28 -7.15 7.55
CA VAL A 28 -10.45 -5.86 8.26
C VAL A 28 -10.73 -4.77 7.26
N CYS A 29 -10.01 -4.76 6.15
CA CYS A 29 -10.15 -3.80 5.07
C CYS A 29 -9.93 -4.47 3.71
N GLY A 30 -10.85 -4.28 2.77
CA GLY A 30 -10.73 -4.81 1.41
C GLY A 30 -9.80 -4.00 0.49
N ILE A 31 -9.24 -2.88 0.97
CA ILE A 31 -8.30 -2.03 0.22
C ILE A 31 -6.87 -2.23 0.71
N CYS A 32 -6.67 -2.48 2.01
CA CYS A 32 -5.37 -2.71 2.64
C CYS A 32 -5.25 -4.15 3.16
N SER A 33 -5.61 -5.10 2.32
CA SER A 33 -5.70 -6.52 2.67
C SER A 33 -4.36 -7.25 2.74
N ALA A 34 -3.26 -6.63 2.28
CA ALA A 34 -1.90 -7.11 2.52
C ALA A 34 -1.28 -6.50 3.78
N SER A 35 -1.54 -5.23 4.05
CA SER A 35 -0.92 -4.50 5.18
C SER A 35 -1.29 -5.09 6.54
N HIS A 36 -2.56 -5.44 6.78
CA HIS A 36 -2.99 -6.04 8.04
C HIS A 36 -2.37 -7.42 8.30
N PRO A 37 -2.40 -8.38 7.33
CA PRO A 37 -1.70 -9.65 7.49
C PRO A 37 -0.20 -9.48 7.69
N LEU A 38 0.43 -8.54 6.99
CA LEU A 38 1.86 -8.29 7.13
C LEU A 38 2.22 -7.85 8.55
N ALA A 39 1.48 -6.90 9.12
CA ALA A 39 1.70 -6.44 10.50
C ALA A 39 1.56 -7.59 11.51
N TYR A 40 0.52 -8.42 11.36
CA TYR A 40 0.33 -9.60 12.20
C TYR A 40 1.48 -10.61 12.05
N VAL A 41 1.83 -10.94 10.81
CA VAL A 41 2.85 -11.95 10.53
C VAL A 41 4.22 -11.52 11.05
N GLN A 42 4.60 -10.26 10.87
CA GLN A 42 5.86 -9.73 11.40
C GLN A 42 5.89 -9.78 12.93
N ALA A 43 4.81 -9.40 13.61
CA ALA A 43 4.72 -9.50 15.07
C ALA A 43 4.89 -10.96 15.56
N VAL A 44 4.31 -11.93 14.86
CA VAL A 44 4.48 -13.36 15.19
C VAL A 44 5.91 -13.81 14.90
N GLU A 45 6.48 -13.43 13.73
CA GLU A 45 7.88 -13.74 13.36
C GLU A 45 8.87 -13.24 14.41
N ASP A 46 8.67 -12.00 14.91
CA ASP A 46 9.50 -11.42 15.96
C ASP A 46 9.39 -12.19 17.30
N ILE A 47 8.18 -12.55 17.69
CA ILE A 47 7.95 -13.31 18.94
C ILE A 47 8.62 -14.69 18.91
N VAL A 48 8.52 -15.39 17.76
CA VAL A 48 9.04 -16.76 17.64
C VAL A 48 10.48 -16.84 17.09
N GLY A 49 11.06 -15.70 16.73
CA GLY A 49 12.43 -15.62 16.21
C GLY A 49 12.59 -16.21 14.81
N VAL A 50 11.53 -16.25 14.01
CA VAL A 50 11.57 -16.75 12.63
C VAL A 50 11.95 -15.63 11.68
N GLN A 51 12.97 -15.89 10.84
CA GLN A 51 13.38 -14.96 9.80
C GLN A 51 12.89 -15.46 8.43
N PRO A 52 12.03 -14.71 7.73
CA PRO A 52 11.61 -15.05 6.39
C PRO A 52 12.81 -14.94 5.41
N PRO A 53 12.81 -15.73 4.31
CA PRO A 53 13.84 -15.60 3.29
C PRO A 53 13.85 -14.21 2.64
N GLU A 54 15.02 -13.77 2.20
CA GLU A 54 15.19 -12.47 1.55
C GLU A 54 14.23 -12.27 0.36
N ARG A 55 14.06 -13.29 -0.51
CA ARG A 55 13.11 -13.27 -1.62
C ARG A 55 11.68 -12.96 -1.14
N ALA A 56 11.26 -13.53 -0.02
CA ALA A 56 9.93 -13.26 0.56
C ALA A 56 9.77 -11.80 0.98
N LEU A 57 10.83 -11.16 1.50
CA LEU A 57 10.79 -9.75 1.89
C LEU A 57 10.54 -8.85 0.66
N TYR A 58 11.20 -9.14 -0.45
CA TYR A 58 10.97 -8.42 -1.72
C TYR A 58 9.56 -8.66 -2.27
N VAL A 59 9.06 -9.90 -2.27
CA VAL A 59 7.69 -10.22 -2.71
C VAL A 59 6.65 -9.48 -1.85
N ARG A 60 6.84 -9.47 -0.52
CA ARG A 60 5.98 -8.70 0.39
C ARG A 60 5.98 -7.21 0.06
N THR A 61 7.15 -6.63 -0.21
CA THR A 61 7.29 -5.21 -0.58
C THR A 61 6.57 -4.91 -1.90
N ILE A 62 6.74 -5.72 -2.93
CA ILE A 62 6.08 -5.55 -4.23
C ILE A 62 4.55 -5.58 -4.07
N ILE A 63 4.01 -6.55 -3.33
CA ILE A 63 2.56 -6.65 -3.10
C ILE A 63 2.04 -5.45 -2.33
N ASN A 64 2.75 -4.98 -1.30
CA ASN A 64 2.34 -3.81 -0.52
C ASN A 64 2.37 -2.51 -1.34
N GLU A 65 3.35 -2.35 -2.22
CA GLU A 65 3.39 -1.16 -3.07
C GLU A 65 2.34 -1.21 -4.21
N LEU A 66 2.03 -2.38 -4.77
CA LEU A 66 0.87 -2.55 -5.65
C LEU A 66 -0.44 -2.21 -4.91
N GLU A 67 -0.59 -2.66 -3.67
CA GLU A 67 -1.73 -2.30 -2.80
C GLU A 67 -1.80 -0.79 -2.57
N ARG A 68 -0.68 -0.12 -2.32
CA ARG A 68 -0.62 1.34 -2.19
C ARG A 68 -1.09 2.05 -3.44
N ILE A 69 -0.62 1.63 -4.62
CA ILE A 69 -1.01 2.23 -5.90
C ILE A 69 -2.52 2.12 -6.10
N HIS A 70 -3.10 0.92 -5.95
CA HIS A 70 -4.54 0.76 -6.15
C HIS A 70 -5.37 1.52 -5.12
N SER A 71 -4.89 1.63 -3.89
CA SER A 71 -5.52 2.40 -2.82
C SER A 71 -5.53 3.90 -3.12
N HIS A 72 -4.39 4.43 -3.55
CA HIS A 72 -4.29 5.86 -3.89
C HIS A 72 -5.10 6.22 -5.13
N LEU A 73 -5.10 5.37 -6.16
CA LEU A 73 -5.96 5.57 -7.34
C LEU A 73 -7.45 5.55 -6.98
N LEU A 74 -7.87 4.64 -6.08
CA LEU A 74 -9.24 4.63 -5.57
C LEU A 74 -9.58 5.95 -4.86
N TRP A 75 -8.69 6.42 -3.97
CA TRP A 75 -8.91 7.68 -3.25
C TRP A 75 -9.00 8.87 -4.22
N VAL A 76 -8.09 8.99 -5.18
CA VAL A 76 -8.07 10.05 -6.19
C VAL A 76 -9.35 10.03 -7.03
N GLY A 77 -9.80 8.85 -7.44
CA GLY A 77 -11.04 8.69 -8.18
C GLY A 77 -12.26 9.16 -7.38
N LEU A 78 -12.40 8.69 -6.14
CA LEU A 78 -13.52 9.09 -5.27
C LEU A 78 -13.49 10.58 -4.94
N ALA A 79 -12.31 11.14 -4.67
CA ALA A 79 -12.16 12.58 -4.47
C ALA A 79 -12.63 13.37 -5.69
N GLY A 80 -12.26 12.93 -6.91
CA GLY A 80 -12.76 13.50 -8.17
C GLY A 80 -14.27 13.46 -8.26
N HIS A 81 -14.88 12.33 -7.94
CA HIS A 81 -16.33 12.16 -7.96
C HIS A 81 -17.04 13.11 -6.95
N PHE A 82 -16.57 13.17 -5.70
CA PHE A 82 -17.17 14.02 -4.67
C PHE A 82 -17.11 15.52 -4.99
N ILE A 83 -16.12 15.96 -5.75
CA ILE A 83 -16.05 17.35 -6.21
C ILE A 83 -16.73 17.57 -7.58
N GLY A 84 -17.43 16.55 -8.12
CA GLY A 84 -18.11 16.62 -9.40
C GLY A 84 -17.21 16.60 -10.61
N TYR A 85 -16.04 15.93 -10.52
CA TYR A 85 -15.08 15.77 -11.62
C TYR A 85 -14.99 14.30 -12.04
N ASP A 86 -16.05 13.80 -12.66
CA ASP A 86 -16.18 12.37 -13.01
C ASP A 86 -15.15 11.87 -14.02
N THR A 87 -14.55 12.75 -14.82
CA THR A 87 -13.44 12.37 -15.72
C THR A 87 -12.25 11.84 -14.94
N VAL A 88 -11.86 12.47 -13.83
CA VAL A 88 -10.79 11.98 -12.95
C VAL A 88 -11.17 10.66 -12.30
N PHE A 89 -12.44 10.53 -11.86
CA PHE A 89 -12.96 9.26 -11.34
C PHE A 89 -12.80 8.13 -12.36
N MET A 90 -13.29 8.33 -13.59
CA MET A 90 -13.23 7.30 -14.65
C MET A 90 -11.80 6.93 -15.04
N TRP A 91 -10.89 7.90 -15.08
CA TRP A 91 -9.48 7.64 -15.38
C TRP A 91 -8.79 6.89 -14.25
N ALA A 92 -8.98 7.30 -13.00
CA ALA A 92 -8.39 6.63 -11.86
C ALA A 92 -8.85 5.16 -11.78
N TRP A 93 -10.14 4.88 -11.98
CA TRP A 93 -10.67 3.52 -12.01
C TRP A 93 -10.12 2.71 -13.18
N LYS A 94 -10.04 3.30 -14.37
CA LYS A 94 -9.48 2.64 -15.55
C LYS A 94 -8.02 2.23 -15.35
N TYR A 95 -7.22 3.09 -14.70
CA TYR A 95 -5.79 2.82 -14.49
C TYR A 95 -5.52 1.99 -13.22
N ARG A 96 -6.51 1.85 -12.37
CA ARG A 96 -6.48 0.93 -11.23
C ARG A 96 -6.61 -0.54 -11.66
N GLU A 97 -7.38 -0.84 -12.71
CA GLU A 97 -7.60 -2.22 -13.16
C GLU A 97 -6.31 -2.99 -13.48
N PRO A 98 -5.34 -2.48 -14.26
CA PRO A 98 -4.08 -3.17 -14.48
C PRO A 98 -3.31 -3.55 -13.20
N VAL A 99 -3.44 -2.74 -12.14
CA VAL A 99 -2.80 -3.05 -10.84
C VAL A 99 -3.49 -4.24 -10.17
N LEU A 100 -4.82 -4.30 -10.25
CA LEU A 100 -5.60 -5.43 -9.72
C LEU A 100 -5.33 -6.72 -10.52
N ASP A 101 -5.13 -6.62 -11.84
CA ASP A 101 -4.79 -7.74 -12.70
C ASP A 101 -3.39 -8.29 -12.34
N LEU A 102 -2.41 -7.43 -12.07
CA LEU A 102 -1.09 -7.83 -11.57
C LEU A 102 -1.19 -8.53 -10.20
N LEU A 103 -1.98 -7.97 -9.28
CA LEU A 103 -2.20 -8.59 -7.97
C LEU A 103 -2.85 -9.99 -8.10
N GLU A 104 -3.84 -10.14 -8.98
CA GLU A 104 -4.45 -11.43 -9.28
C GLU A 104 -3.45 -12.42 -9.87
N GLU A 105 -2.60 -11.98 -10.78
CA GLU A 105 -1.61 -12.82 -11.44
C GLU A 105 -0.57 -13.39 -10.45
N ILE A 106 -0.12 -12.59 -9.48
CA ILE A 106 0.93 -13.00 -8.53
C ILE A 106 0.40 -13.61 -7.23
N THR A 107 -0.89 -13.46 -6.92
CA THR A 107 -1.46 -13.94 -5.65
C THR A 107 -2.68 -14.84 -5.82
N GLY A 108 -3.22 -14.95 -7.04
CA GLY A 108 -4.47 -15.66 -7.33
C GLY A 108 -5.74 -14.89 -6.95
N ASN A 109 -5.63 -13.67 -6.41
CA ASN A 109 -6.77 -12.86 -6.03
C ASN A 109 -6.51 -11.37 -6.22
N ARG A 110 -7.45 -10.66 -6.87
CA ARG A 110 -7.30 -9.26 -7.20
C ARG A 110 -7.51 -8.28 -6.02
N ASN A 111 -8.03 -8.75 -4.88
CA ASN A 111 -8.39 -7.87 -3.76
C ASN A 111 -7.98 -8.39 -2.37
N ASN A 112 -8.31 -9.61 -2.01
CA ASN A 112 -7.93 -10.20 -0.72
C ASN A 112 -6.82 -11.23 -0.96
N TYR A 113 -5.61 -10.75 -1.11
CA TYR A 113 -4.48 -11.49 -1.68
C TYR A 113 -4.09 -12.74 -0.89
N GLY A 114 -4.12 -12.70 0.44
CA GLY A 114 -3.81 -13.83 1.30
C GLY A 114 -2.42 -14.44 1.09
N ASN A 115 -1.47 -13.67 0.55
CA ASN A 115 -0.16 -14.19 0.18
C ASN A 115 0.85 -14.22 1.33
N VAL A 116 0.69 -13.35 2.32
CA VAL A 116 1.61 -13.27 3.47
C VAL A 116 1.30 -14.38 4.48
N ARG A 117 2.33 -15.10 4.92
CA ARG A 117 2.27 -16.13 5.97
C ARG A 117 3.46 -16.01 6.91
N VAL A 118 3.36 -16.56 8.10
CA VAL A 118 4.50 -16.65 9.02
C VAL A 118 5.62 -17.46 8.37
N GLY A 119 6.81 -16.90 8.33
CA GLY A 119 7.98 -17.48 7.67
C GLY A 119 8.09 -17.16 6.17
N GLY A 120 7.27 -16.26 5.61
CA GLY A 120 7.44 -15.82 4.21
C GLY A 120 6.14 -15.54 3.46
N CYS A 121 6.05 -16.04 2.23
CA CYS A 121 4.91 -15.91 1.32
C CYS A 121 4.36 -17.28 0.93
N ARG A 122 3.09 -17.31 0.48
CA ARG A 122 2.44 -18.53 -0.02
C ARG A 122 2.79 -18.79 -1.47
N GLU A 123 2.72 -17.74 -2.29
CA GLU A 123 3.03 -17.77 -3.72
C GLU A 123 4.26 -16.91 -3.99
N ASP A 124 5.04 -17.34 -4.97
CA ASP A 124 6.20 -16.61 -5.47
C ASP A 124 5.83 -15.74 -6.68
N ILE A 125 6.73 -14.85 -7.05
CA ILE A 125 6.70 -14.15 -8.34
C ILE A 125 7.62 -14.93 -9.29
N PRO A 126 7.07 -15.70 -10.26
CA PRO A 126 7.89 -16.43 -11.22
C PRO A 126 8.75 -15.48 -12.07
N ASP A 127 10.01 -15.86 -12.28
CA ASP A 127 10.95 -15.01 -13.05
C ASP A 127 10.44 -14.72 -14.47
N GLU A 128 9.63 -15.64 -15.04
CA GLU A 128 9.09 -15.55 -16.39
C GLU A 128 8.07 -14.42 -16.57
N ILE A 129 7.38 -14.01 -15.48
CA ILE A 129 6.38 -12.93 -15.54
C ILE A 129 6.97 -11.55 -15.28
N ILE A 130 8.21 -11.47 -14.76
CA ILE A 130 8.86 -10.19 -14.41
C ILE A 130 8.92 -9.23 -15.61
N PRO A 131 9.30 -9.65 -16.83
CA PRO A 131 9.31 -8.74 -17.99
C PRO A 131 7.93 -8.18 -18.34
N LYS A 132 6.87 -8.98 -18.15
CA LYS A 132 5.49 -8.52 -18.33
C LYS A 132 5.11 -7.52 -17.25
N MET A 133 5.40 -7.81 -15.99
CA MET A 133 5.13 -6.90 -14.87
C MET A 133 5.81 -5.54 -15.08
N LEU A 134 7.08 -5.52 -15.45
CA LEU A 134 7.82 -4.28 -15.74
C LEU A 134 7.16 -3.47 -16.85
N LYS A 135 6.70 -4.13 -17.92
CA LYS A 135 5.99 -3.46 -19.03
C LYS A 135 4.64 -2.86 -18.57
N ASP A 136 3.89 -3.59 -17.74
CA ASP A 136 2.59 -3.14 -17.24
C ASP A 136 2.77 -1.98 -16.25
N ILE A 137 3.81 -2.01 -15.43
CA ILE A 137 4.20 -0.92 -14.52
C ILE A 137 4.69 0.32 -15.30
N ASP A 138 5.46 0.15 -16.38
CA ASP A 138 5.84 1.27 -17.29
C ASP A 138 4.63 1.93 -17.96
N PHE A 139 3.64 1.14 -18.35
CA PHE A 139 2.39 1.67 -18.85
C PHE A 139 1.65 2.47 -17.79
N LEU A 140 1.53 1.92 -16.58
CA LEU A 140 0.88 2.56 -15.44
C LEU A 140 1.55 3.89 -15.09
N GLU A 141 2.89 3.92 -14.99
CA GLU A 141 3.67 5.14 -14.72
C GLU A 141 3.28 6.29 -15.64
N LYS A 142 3.31 6.06 -16.97
CA LYS A 142 2.93 7.07 -17.97
C LYS A 142 1.50 7.57 -17.79
N LYS A 143 0.58 6.70 -17.34
CA LYS A 143 -0.82 7.07 -17.10
C LYS A 143 -0.99 7.85 -15.81
N VAL A 144 -0.25 7.51 -14.78
CA VAL A 144 -0.24 8.25 -13.51
C VAL A 144 0.42 9.61 -13.70
N GLU A 145 1.52 9.70 -14.43
CA GLU A 145 2.14 10.99 -14.79
C GLU A 145 1.15 11.92 -15.51
N MET A 146 0.42 11.37 -16.51
CA MET A 146 -0.62 12.11 -17.21
C MET A 146 -1.73 12.58 -16.26
N LEU A 147 -2.22 11.71 -15.37
CA LEU A 147 -3.23 12.04 -14.38
C LEU A 147 -2.72 13.08 -13.39
N THR A 148 -1.50 12.93 -12.90
CA THR A 148 -0.84 13.87 -11.98
C THR A 148 -0.74 15.25 -12.62
N LYS A 149 -0.26 15.32 -13.88
CA LYS A 149 -0.19 16.59 -14.62
C LYS A 149 -1.56 17.22 -14.80
N ALA A 150 -2.58 16.43 -15.16
CA ALA A 150 -3.95 16.92 -15.32
C ALA A 150 -4.50 17.53 -14.03
N VAL A 151 -4.22 16.91 -12.87
CA VAL A 151 -4.63 17.41 -11.55
C VAL A 151 -3.84 18.67 -11.15
N LEU A 152 -2.53 18.69 -11.41
CA LEU A 152 -1.66 19.81 -11.06
C LEU A 152 -1.94 21.08 -11.89
N ASP A 153 -2.35 20.93 -13.15
CA ASP A 153 -2.55 22.04 -14.07
C ASP A 153 -4.00 22.55 -14.12
N ASP A 154 -4.95 21.85 -13.50
CA ASP A 154 -6.38 22.18 -13.61
C ASP A 154 -6.79 23.33 -12.68
N PRO A 155 -7.18 24.51 -13.24
CA PRO A 155 -7.57 25.68 -12.45
C PRO A 155 -8.86 25.48 -11.66
N VAL A 156 -9.76 24.58 -12.09
CA VAL A 156 -11.00 24.27 -11.37
C VAL A 156 -10.70 23.47 -10.12
N LEU A 157 -9.77 22.50 -10.23
CA LEU A 157 -9.31 21.76 -9.05
C LEU A 157 -8.58 22.67 -8.07
N HIS A 158 -7.74 23.60 -8.56
CA HIS A 158 -7.11 24.60 -7.71
C HIS A 158 -8.12 25.42 -6.94
N ALA A 159 -9.14 25.94 -7.64
CA ALA A 159 -10.18 26.79 -7.00
C ALA A 159 -11.03 26.03 -5.97
N ARG A 160 -11.17 24.71 -6.13
CA ARG A 160 -11.98 23.87 -5.23
C ARG A 160 -11.23 23.28 -4.06
N LEU A 161 -9.93 23.04 -4.19
CA LEU A 161 -9.14 22.23 -3.25
C LEU A 161 -8.07 23.03 -2.50
N LYS A 162 -7.51 24.09 -3.11
CA LYS A 162 -6.50 24.91 -2.45
C LYS A 162 -7.09 25.79 -1.38
N GLY A 163 -6.45 25.79 -0.21
CA GLY A 163 -6.92 26.54 0.96
C GLY A 163 -8.19 25.98 1.61
N VAL A 164 -8.61 24.77 1.24
CA VAL A 164 -9.81 24.10 1.77
C VAL A 164 -9.38 22.91 2.63
N GLY A 165 -10.05 22.72 3.78
CA GLY A 165 -9.82 21.59 4.68
C GLY A 165 -8.39 21.54 5.22
N ILE A 166 -7.85 22.71 5.56
CA ILE A 166 -6.51 22.85 6.09
C ILE A 166 -6.39 22.11 7.42
N LEU A 167 -5.42 21.24 7.50
CA LEU A 167 -4.91 20.65 8.74
C LEU A 167 -3.52 21.21 8.98
N SER A 168 -3.38 22.03 10.03
CA SER A 168 -2.07 22.58 10.38
C SER A 168 -1.09 21.49 10.80
N LYS A 169 0.21 21.77 10.72
CA LYS A 169 1.24 20.85 11.20
C LYS A 169 1.09 20.59 12.70
N GLU A 170 0.78 21.63 13.47
CA GLU A 170 0.57 21.60 14.91
C GLU A 170 -0.61 20.68 15.26
N ASP A 171 -1.76 20.85 14.59
CA ASP A 171 -2.93 20.01 14.81
C ASP A 171 -2.67 18.56 14.37
N ALA A 172 -1.96 18.36 13.24
CA ALA A 172 -1.62 17.04 12.76
C ALA A 172 -0.77 16.26 13.76
N VAL A 173 0.18 16.95 14.43
CA VAL A 173 0.97 16.36 15.52
C VAL A 173 0.12 16.13 16.77
N ALA A 174 -0.70 17.10 17.18
CA ALA A 174 -1.54 17.01 18.38
C ALA A 174 -2.57 15.86 18.30
N TYR A 175 -3.10 15.60 17.09
CA TYR A 175 -4.04 14.49 16.85
C TYR A 175 -3.37 13.18 16.43
N ALA A 176 -2.04 13.12 16.43
CA ALA A 176 -1.26 11.95 15.99
C ALA A 176 -1.68 11.46 14.60
N VAL A 177 -1.88 12.37 13.66
CA VAL A 177 -2.29 12.04 12.28
C VAL A 177 -1.15 11.34 11.57
N THR A 178 -1.45 10.31 10.80
CA THR A 178 -0.47 9.49 10.08
C THR A 178 -0.76 9.45 8.57
N GLY A 179 0.19 8.90 7.81
CA GLY A 179 0.05 8.61 6.40
C GLY A 179 0.00 9.86 5.51
N PRO A 180 -0.60 9.75 4.29
CA PRO A 180 -0.61 10.85 3.32
C PRO A 180 -1.28 12.14 3.82
N THR A 181 -2.14 12.06 4.83
CA THR A 181 -2.78 13.23 5.42
C THR A 181 -1.79 14.02 6.26
N ALA A 182 -0.95 13.35 7.06
CA ALA A 182 0.13 13.99 7.81
C ALA A 182 1.19 14.56 6.86
N ARG A 183 1.59 13.79 5.86
CA ARG A 183 2.57 14.23 4.85
C ARG A 183 2.06 15.40 4.01
N GLY A 184 0.74 15.48 3.76
CA GLY A 184 0.10 16.67 3.16
C GLY A 184 0.07 17.90 4.05
N SER A 185 0.45 17.79 5.34
CA SER A 185 0.59 18.88 6.32
C SER A 185 2.07 19.15 6.70
N GLY A 186 3.01 18.72 5.87
CA GLY A 186 4.46 18.97 6.06
C GLY A 186 5.10 18.13 7.16
N ILE A 187 4.57 16.94 7.44
CA ILE A 187 5.17 16.00 8.40
C ILE A 187 5.84 14.88 7.61
N ASP A 188 7.16 14.81 7.62
CA ASP A 188 7.97 13.87 6.88
C ASP A 188 8.13 12.54 7.64
N ILE A 189 7.01 11.93 8.06
CA ILE A 189 7.00 10.63 8.75
C ILE A 189 6.44 9.55 7.82
N ASP A 190 7.23 8.50 7.61
CA ASP A 190 6.80 7.28 6.94
C ASP A 190 7.47 6.07 7.61
N VAL A 191 6.66 5.16 8.16
CA VAL A 191 7.15 4.00 8.89
C VAL A 191 8.06 3.09 8.04
N ARG A 192 7.87 3.08 6.72
CA ARG A 192 8.73 2.31 5.81
C ARG A 192 10.16 2.85 5.76
N HIS A 193 10.34 4.14 6.09
CA HIS A 193 11.62 4.85 6.14
C HIS A 193 12.17 4.92 7.57
N ASP A 194 11.31 5.24 8.55
CA ASP A 194 11.71 5.55 9.92
C ASP A 194 11.93 4.30 10.78
N ASP A 195 11.20 3.21 10.46
CA ASP A 195 11.33 1.88 11.06
C ASP A 195 11.15 0.82 9.97
N PRO A 196 12.16 0.66 9.08
CA PRO A 196 12.04 -0.11 7.85
C PRO A 196 11.81 -1.58 8.12
N TYR A 197 10.87 -2.15 7.39
CA TYR A 197 10.50 -3.55 7.40
C TYR A 197 10.53 -4.15 5.99
N ALA A 198 10.37 -5.46 5.86
CA ALA A 198 10.46 -6.17 4.58
C ALA A 198 11.75 -5.78 3.82
N ALA A 199 11.68 -5.37 2.56
CA ALA A 199 12.84 -4.97 1.77
C ALA A 199 12.95 -3.43 1.58
N TYR A 200 12.24 -2.62 2.37
CA TYR A 200 12.24 -1.16 2.16
C TYR A 200 13.60 -0.51 2.39
N SER A 201 14.44 -1.04 3.27
CA SER A 201 15.81 -0.55 3.51
C SER A 201 16.76 -0.78 2.33
N ASP A 202 16.43 -1.72 1.44
CA ASP A 202 17.28 -2.13 0.32
C ASP A 202 16.96 -1.36 -0.98
N LEU A 203 15.91 -0.52 -0.94
CA LEU A 203 15.40 0.25 -2.07
C LEU A 203 15.72 1.73 -1.94
N ASP A 204 16.00 2.37 -3.08
CA ASP A 204 16.20 3.83 -3.16
C ASP A 204 14.86 4.54 -3.39
N TRP A 205 14.34 5.20 -2.37
CA TRP A 205 13.08 5.93 -2.43
C TRP A 205 13.03 7.10 -1.44
N ASN A 206 12.06 8.00 -1.61
CA ASN A 206 11.94 9.20 -0.79
C ASN A 206 10.56 9.29 -0.15
N VAL A 207 10.50 9.87 1.04
CA VAL A 207 9.24 10.27 1.67
C VAL A 207 8.68 11.47 0.92
N ILE A 208 7.45 11.38 0.47
CA ILE A 208 6.75 12.46 -0.25
C ILE A 208 5.94 13.28 0.74
N SER A 209 6.21 14.58 0.82
CA SER A 209 5.43 15.51 1.65
C SER A 209 5.11 16.82 0.93
N GLN A 210 4.10 17.54 1.44
CA GLN A 210 3.65 18.84 0.97
C GLN A 210 3.29 19.71 2.17
N PRO A 211 3.70 20.99 2.23
CA PRO A 211 3.54 21.78 3.44
C PRO A 211 2.17 22.46 3.61
N GLU A 212 1.34 22.53 2.57
CA GLU A 212 0.14 23.37 2.53
C GLU A 212 -0.99 22.91 3.46
N GLY A 213 -1.04 21.63 3.81
CA GLY A 213 -2.03 21.05 4.72
C GLY A 213 -3.47 20.99 4.18
N ASP A 214 -3.73 21.50 2.98
CA ASP A 214 -5.04 21.53 2.38
C ASP A 214 -5.42 20.22 1.63
N VAL A 215 -6.63 20.17 1.07
CA VAL A 215 -7.08 18.99 0.33
C VAL A 215 -6.27 18.78 -0.95
N PHE A 216 -5.79 19.87 -1.58
CA PHE A 216 -4.95 19.77 -2.76
C PHE A 216 -3.61 19.10 -2.45
N ALA A 217 -2.92 19.54 -1.39
CA ALA A 217 -1.68 18.93 -0.94
C ALA A 217 -1.85 17.43 -0.64
N LYS A 218 -2.95 17.06 0.02
CA LYS A 218 -3.27 15.64 0.31
C LYS A 218 -3.53 14.80 -0.95
N ALA A 219 -4.05 15.41 -2.02
CA ALA A 219 -4.21 14.76 -3.32
C ALA A 219 -2.86 14.61 -4.04
N VAL A 220 -2.06 15.67 -4.04
CA VAL A 220 -0.72 15.69 -4.67
C VAL A 220 0.20 14.66 -4.03
N VAL A 221 0.25 14.57 -2.68
CA VAL A 221 1.03 13.56 -1.97
C VAL A 221 0.69 12.15 -2.48
N ARG A 222 -0.59 11.81 -2.60
CA ARG A 222 -1.00 10.47 -3.04
C ARG A 222 -0.59 10.16 -4.48
N LEU A 223 -0.72 11.14 -5.38
CA LEU A 223 -0.30 10.97 -6.77
C LEU A 223 1.22 10.77 -6.89
N LEU A 224 2.00 11.53 -6.14
CA LEU A 224 3.46 11.40 -6.13
C LEU A 224 3.91 10.10 -5.42
N GLU A 225 3.23 9.68 -4.37
CA GLU A 225 3.48 8.38 -3.72
C GLU A 225 3.20 7.19 -4.67
N ILE A 226 2.26 7.31 -5.61
CA ILE A 226 2.09 6.28 -6.65
C ILE A 226 3.34 6.18 -7.52
N LEU A 227 3.92 7.31 -7.95
CA LEU A 227 5.12 7.32 -8.78
C LEU A 227 6.34 6.77 -8.02
N GLU A 228 6.45 7.09 -6.73
CA GLU A 228 7.50 6.52 -5.88
C GLU A 228 7.30 5.01 -5.66
N ALA A 229 6.06 4.55 -5.48
CA ALA A 229 5.74 3.12 -5.40
C ALA A 229 6.08 2.38 -6.71
N VAL A 230 5.83 2.97 -7.86
CA VAL A 230 6.24 2.44 -9.18
C VAL A 230 7.75 2.28 -9.25
N LYS A 231 8.52 3.29 -8.81
CA LYS A 231 9.99 3.23 -8.75
C LYS A 231 10.45 2.08 -7.87
N MET A 232 9.90 1.96 -6.66
CA MET A 232 10.23 0.87 -5.73
C MET A 232 9.91 -0.51 -6.30
N ILE A 233 8.75 -0.69 -6.96
CA ILE A 233 8.38 -1.98 -7.57
C ILE A 233 9.36 -2.36 -8.69
N LYS A 234 9.71 -1.42 -9.57
CA LYS A 234 10.69 -1.67 -10.64
C LYS A 234 12.05 -2.08 -10.08
N GLU A 235 12.51 -1.37 -9.07
CA GLU A 235 13.79 -1.68 -8.42
C GLU A 235 13.74 -3.04 -7.72
N ALA A 236 12.66 -3.33 -6.97
CA ALA A 236 12.48 -4.60 -6.28
C ALA A 236 12.40 -5.79 -7.26
N LEU A 237 11.71 -5.64 -8.40
CA LEU A 237 11.66 -6.67 -9.44
C LEU A 237 13.05 -6.93 -10.06
N ASN A 238 13.84 -5.87 -10.30
CA ASN A 238 15.18 -5.99 -10.85
C ASN A 238 16.20 -6.55 -9.86
N LYS A 239 16.00 -6.33 -8.56
CA LYS A 239 16.85 -6.84 -7.47
C LYS A 239 16.35 -8.15 -6.87
N LEU A 240 15.22 -8.70 -7.33
CA LEU A 240 14.55 -9.85 -6.71
C LEU A 240 15.53 -11.01 -6.52
N PRO A 241 15.88 -11.40 -5.26
CA PRO A 241 16.87 -12.44 -5.00
C PRO A 241 16.35 -13.82 -5.45
N LYS A 242 17.27 -14.72 -5.77
CA LYS A 242 16.93 -16.13 -6.00
C LYS A 242 16.83 -16.86 -4.67
N GLY A 243 15.95 -17.84 -4.59
CA GLY A 243 15.82 -18.67 -3.39
C GLY A 243 14.38 -18.98 -3.03
N PRO A 244 14.15 -19.58 -1.87
CA PRO A 244 12.81 -19.90 -1.39
C PRO A 244 12.06 -18.62 -0.99
N VAL A 245 10.71 -18.69 -1.05
CA VAL A 245 9.83 -17.61 -0.57
C VAL A 245 9.25 -17.89 0.82
N ALA A 246 9.56 -19.02 1.41
CA ALA A 246 9.11 -19.37 2.74
C ALA A 246 10.06 -20.35 3.44
N VAL A 247 10.08 -20.26 4.77
CA VAL A 247 10.59 -21.32 5.66
C VAL A 247 9.41 -22.04 6.29
N GLU A 248 9.59 -23.31 6.64
CA GLU A 248 8.54 -24.10 7.30
C GLU A 248 8.50 -23.77 8.80
N VAL A 249 7.32 -23.33 9.28
CA VAL A 249 7.03 -23.11 10.69
C VAL A 249 5.95 -24.11 11.09
N LYS A 250 6.34 -25.17 11.82
CA LYS A 250 5.42 -26.28 12.12
C LYS A 250 4.54 -26.01 13.32
N GLU A 251 5.09 -25.43 14.37
CA GLU A 251 4.39 -25.17 15.63
C GLU A 251 4.89 -23.86 16.23
N ILE A 252 3.96 -23.12 16.82
CA ILE A 252 4.27 -22.00 17.70
C ILE A 252 3.89 -22.46 19.11
N PRO A 253 4.82 -22.46 20.07
CA PRO A 253 4.50 -22.88 21.43
C PRO A 253 3.45 -21.94 22.03
N PRO A 254 2.50 -22.47 22.82
CA PRO A 254 1.59 -21.61 23.57
C PRO A 254 2.38 -20.72 24.53
N GLY A 255 1.98 -19.45 24.62
CA GLY A 255 2.59 -18.46 25.52
C GLY A 255 2.21 -18.68 26.98
#